data_6e53acd934c60d746a002daa9932edb7
#
_entry.id   6e53acd934c60d746a002daa9932edb7
#
_cell.length_a   1.000
_cell.length_b   1.000
_cell.length_c   1.000
_cell.angle_alpha   90.00
_cell.angle_beta   90.00
_cell.angle_gamma   90.00
#
_symmetry.space_group_name_H-M   'P 1'
#
loop_
_entity.id
_entity.type
_entity.pdbx_description
1 polymer ?
#
loop_
_entity_poly.entity_id
_entity_poly.type
_entity_poly.pdbx_seq_one_letter_code
_entity_poly.pdbx_strand_id
1 'polypeptide(L)'
;MKKRYLAGVLCLALSFTMLLAACTPKDTSPTTPADDPTVQDGAASSEPPASSPTEETAFTPGTWLSDAGQYYFFDADGASGRTASLEDGTGVGFTYTLDGTQGTFSMGGADNASVCTVTMDSDAAALEWEDGTVEHLTYVSDQGSDDFRFYSNQELSDLAVAYYKAHSSGQEGSSLTAAAQTNDDGTVSIQVYENLGDHNSTSAWYTVDRLTGAGTDGAGAEVNLAG
;
A
#
# COMPACT_ATOMS: atom_id res chain seq x y z
N MET A 1 -38.03 15.54 20.71
CA MET A 1 -37.72 14.36 21.52
C MET A 1 -36.45 13.74 20.95
N LYS A 2 -35.33 13.82 21.69
CA LYS A 2 -34.01 13.32 21.24
C LYS A 2 -33.88 11.86 21.69
N LYS A 3 -33.79 10.90 20.75
CA LYS A 3 -33.43 9.51 21.06
C LYS A 3 -31.91 9.33 20.79
N ARG A 4 -31.16 9.09 21.87
CA ARG A 4 -29.76 8.71 21.87
C ARG A 4 -29.66 7.21 21.65
N TYR A 5 -28.95 6.76 20.61
CA TYR A 5 -28.59 5.36 20.44
C TYR A 5 -27.15 5.17 20.97
N LEU A 6 -27.05 4.32 21.97
CA LEU A 6 -25.80 3.86 22.59
C LEU A 6 -25.23 2.75 21.68
N ALA A 7 -24.06 2.97 21.10
CA ALA A 7 -23.33 1.93 20.39
C ALA A 7 -22.50 1.13 21.41
N GLY A 8 -22.79 -0.15 21.52
CA GLY A 8 -22.04 -1.10 22.35
C GLY A 8 -20.81 -1.59 21.57
N VAL A 9 -19.63 -1.31 22.11
CA VAL A 9 -18.36 -1.88 21.66
C VAL A 9 -18.18 -3.25 22.31
N LEU A 10 -18.15 -4.31 21.51
CA LEU A 10 -17.85 -5.67 21.96
C LEU A 10 -16.36 -5.94 21.69
N CYS A 11 -15.53 -5.78 22.74
CA CYS A 11 -14.12 -6.20 22.70
C CYS A 11 -14.02 -7.72 22.83
N LEU A 12 -13.54 -8.41 21.79
CA LEU A 12 -13.15 -9.81 21.86
C LEU A 12 -11.62 -9.87 22.04
N ALA A 13 -11.19 -10.14 23.29
CA ALA A 13 -9.80 -10.40 23.61
C ALA A 13 -9.48 -11.88 23.31
N LEU A 14 -8.64 -12.16 22.30
CA LEU A 14 -8.03 -13.47 22.11
C LEU A 14 -6.65 -13.48 22.77
N SER A 15 -6.57 -14.22 23.89
CA SER A 15 -5.31 -14.50 24.59
C SER A 15 -4.55 -15.61 23.87
N PHE A 16 -3.37 -15.30 23.32
CA PHE A 16 -2.44 -16.28 22.76
C PHE A 16 -1.38 -16.61 23.81
N THR A 17 -1.42 -17.83 24.37
CA THR A 17 -0.42 -18.37 25.27
C THR A 17 0.76 -18.93 24.51
N MET A 18 1.94 -18.33 24.63
CA MET A 18 3.22 -18.88 24.15
C MET A 18 3.77 -19.90 25.15
N LEU A 19 3.98 -21.14 24.68
CA LEU A 19 4.79 -22.14 25.38
C LEU A 19 6.27 -21.88 25.09
N LEU A 20 7.05 -21.54 26.11
CA LEU A 20 8.51 -21.54 26.08
C LEU A 20 9.03 -22.95 26.38
N ALA A 21 9.72 -23.54 25.42
CA ALA A 21 10.55 -24.74 25.63
C ALA A 21 11.99 -24.32 25.87
N ALA A 22 12.46 -24.52 27.12
CA ALA A 22 13.84 -24.31 27.53
C ALA A 22 14.67 -25.56 27.18
N CYS A 23 15.79 -25.38 26.44
CA CYS A 23 16.85 -26.37 26.35
C CYS A 23 18.10 -25.86 27.04
N THR A 24 18.50 -26.55 28.11
CA THR A 24 19.72 -26.34 28.89
C THR A 24 20.96 -26.91 28.17
N PRO A 25 22.14 -26.27 28.26
CA PRO A 25 23.40 -26.84 27.78
C PRO A 25 24.04 -27.75 28.82
N LYS A 26 24.70 -28.81 28.35
CA LYS A 26 25.45 -29.75 29.14
C LYS A 26 26.94 -29.48 28.97
N ASP A 27 27.59 -29.04 30.07
CA ASP A 27 29.02 -28.95 30.25
C ASP A 27 29.73 -30.31 30.15
N THR A 28 30.88 -30.35 29.49
CA THR A 28 32.00 -31.25 29.84
C THR A 28 33.31 -30.69 29.29
N SER A 29 34.16 -30.17 30.13
CA SER A 29 35.65 -30.17 30.06
C SER A 29 36.17 -31.33 30.92
N PRO A 30 37.41 -31.80 30.87
CA PRO A 30 38.66 -31.15 30.46
C PRO A 30 39.70 -32.11 29.78
N THR A 31 40.78 -31.61 29.22
CA THR A 31 42.19 -32.00 29.55
C THR A 31 43.16 -31.52 28.51
N THR A 32 44.12 -30.67 28.95
CA THR A 32 45.41 -30.37 28.31
C THR A 32 46.43 -31.52 28.59
N PRO A 33 47.53 -31.78 27.84
CA PRO A 33 48.70 -30.88 27.78
C PRO A 33 49.51 -30.84 26.48
N ALA A 34 50.18 -29.70 26.33
CA ALA A 34 51.48 -29.33 25.81
C ALA A 34 52.16 -30.17 24.67
N ASP A 35 52.59 -29.54 23.61
CA ASP A 35 53.98 -29.19 23.30
C ASP A 35 54.11 -28.39 21.98
N ASP A 36 55.01 -27.43 21.98
CA ASP A 36 55.50 -26.43 21.01
C ASP A 36 56.51 -27.05 20.04
N PRO A 37 57.12 -26.34 19.10
CA PRO A 37 56.65 -25.38 18.07
C PRO A 37 57.05 -25.83 16.63
N THR A 38 56.47 -25.23 15.60
CA THR A 38 57.22 -24.94 14.36
C THR A 38 56.51 -23.84 13.51
N VAL A 39 57.30 -22.84 13.19
CA VAL A 39 57.14 -21.75 12.28
C VAL A 39 56.81 -22.23 10.86
N GLN A 40 55.84 -21.62 10.18
CA GLN A 40 56.08 -21.02 8.86
C GLN A 40 54.78 -20.58 8.15
N ASP A 41 54.81 -19.31 7.87
CA ASP A 41 54.52 -18.68 6.58
C ASP A 41 53.08 -18.47 6.12
N GLY A 42 52.89 -17.22 5.91
CA GLY A 42 51.76 -16.45 5.43
C GLY A 42 51.03 -17.01 4.22
N ALA A 43 49.74 -17.01 4.40
CA ALA A 43 48.80 -16.69 3.34
C ALA A 43 47.73 -15.75 3.95
N ALA A 44 47.89 -14.49 3.65
CA ALA A 44 46.80 -13.51 3.89
C ALA A 44 45.60 -13.95 3.06
N SER A 45 44.66 -14.62 3.71
CA SER A 45 43.32 -14.77 3.20
C SER A 45 42.67 -13.39 3.28
N SER A 46 42.68 -12.68 2.15
CA SER A 46 41.86 -11.51 1.96
C SER A 46 40.43 -11.97 1.97
N GLU A 47 39.81 -11.93 3.12
CA GLU A 47 38.36 -11.94 3.23
C GLU A 47 37.84 -10.78 2.37
N PRO A 48 36.97 -11.01 1.37
CA PRO A 48 36.35 -9.89 0.65
C PRO A 48 35.64 -9.03 1.69
N PRO A 49 35.75 -7.70 1.61
CA PRO A 49 35.05 -6.82 2.52
C PRO A 49 33.58 -7.21 2.46
N ALA A 50 33.00 -7.59 3.59
CA ALA A 50 31.56 -7.70 3.73
C ALA A 50 30.97 -6.40 3.21
N SER A 51 30.22 -6.48 2.11
CA SER A 51 29.46 -5.35 1.59
C SER A 51 28.57 -4.92 2.75
N SER A 52 28.90 -3.80 3.39
CA SER A 52 27.97 -3.13 4.29
C SER A 52 26.70 -2.91 3.48
N PRO A 53 25.50 -3.24 4.00
CA PRO A 53 24.28 -2.83 3.33
C PRO A 53 24.39 -1.32 3.11
N THR A 54 24.34 -0.89 1.87
CA THR A 54 24.16 0.52 1.53
C THR A 54 22.81 0.87 2.12
N GLU A 55 22.78 1.67 3.19
CA GLU A 55 21.54 2.24 3.70
C GLU A 55 20.96 3.03 2.53
N GLU A 56 19.82 2.58 2.01
CA GLU A 56 19.06 3.35 1.04
C GLU A 56 18.61 4.63 1.74
N THR A 57 19.16 5.75 1.33
CA THR A 57 18.92 7.07 1.93
C THR A 57 17.79 7.83 1.23
N ALA A 58 17.10 7.21 0.27
CA ALA A 58 15.98 7.77 -0.46
C ALA A 58 15.07 6.67 -1.00
N PHE A 59 13.81 7.00 -1.22
CA PHE A 59 12.87 6.14 -1.95
C PHE A 59 13.31 5.99 -3.40
N THR A 60 13.15 4.80 -3.97
CA THR A 60 13.28 4.59 -5.42
C THR A 60 12.28 5.50 -6.13
N PRO A 61 12.73 6.37 -7.06
CA PRO A 61 11.84 7.23 -7.82
C PRO A 61 10.80 6.42 -8.60
N GLY A 62 9.58 6.96 -8.69
CA GLY A 62 8.46 6.32 -9.37
C GLY A 62 7.22 6.22 -8.50
N THR A 63 6.35 5.27 -8.82
CA THR A 63 5.03 5.10 -8.21
C THR A 63 5.05 4.01 -7.16
N TRP A 64 4.55 4.33 -6.00
CA TRP A 64 4.34 3.43 -4.88
C TRP A 64 2.86 3.42 -4.48
N LEU A 65 2.32 2.24 -4.20
CA LEU A 65 0.95 2.07 -3.71
C LEU A 65 0.95 1.91 -2.20
N SER A 66 0.16 2.72 -1.52
CA SER A 66 -0.08 2.64 -0.08
C SER A 66 -1.30 1.79 0.24
N ASP A 67 -1.23 1.01 1.33
CA ASP A 67 -2.38 0.32 1.92
C ASP A 67 -3.41 1.29 2.54
N ALA A 68 -3.05 2.56 2.72
CA ALA A 68 -3.99 3.63 3.08
C ALA A 68 -4.85 4.13 1.90
N GLY A 69 -4.72 3.54 0.71
CA GLY A 69 -5.58 3.83 -0.45
C GLY A 69 -5.15 5.05 -1.25
N GLN A 70 -3.86 5.24 -1.43
CA GLN A 70 -3.30 6.30 -2.28
C GLN A 70 -2.02 5.85 -2.97
N TYR A 71 -1.70 6.50 -4.09
CA TYR A 71 -0.38 6.44 -4.70
C TYR A 71 0.53 7.52 -4.12
N TYR A 72 1.80 7.18 -3.95
CA TYR A 72 2.91 8.09 -3.76
C TYR A 72 3.77 8.09 -5.02
N PHE A 73 4.06 9.25 -5.54
CA PHE A 73 4.99 9.45 -6.65
C PHE A 73 6.23 10.14 -6.09
N PHE A 74 7.32 9.41 -5.97
CA PHE A 74 8.60 9.98 -5.53
C PHE A 74 9.37 10.48 -6.74
N ASP A 75 9.80 11.73 -6.68
CA ASP A 75 10.56 12.37 -7.74
C ASP A 75 12.03 11.92 -7.74
N ALA A 76 12.68 12.04 -8.89
CA ALA A 76 14.10 11.66 -9.06
C ALA A 76 15.09 12.55 -8.29
N ASP A 77 14.63 13.67 -7.71
CA ASP A 77 15.45 14.56 -6.88
C ASP A 77 15.73 13.98 -5.48
N GLY A 78 15.03 12.93 -5.09
CA GLY A 78 15.16 12.28 -3.78
C GLY A 78 14.70 13.14 -2.61
N ALA A 79 13.89 14.17 -2.86
CA ALA A 79 13.45 15.14 -1.84
C ALA A 79 12.00 15.58 -1.98
N SER A 80 11.36 15.30 -3.11
CA SER A 80 9.98 15.72 -3.39
C SER A 80 9.14 14.60 -3.98
N GLY A 81 7.84 14.86 -4.06
CA GLY A 81 6.87 13.97 -4.67
C GLY A 81 5.45 14.51 -4.55
N ARG A 82 4.50 13.66 -4.92
CA ARG A 82 3.07 13.94 -4.74
C ARG A 82 2.31 12.67 -4.41
N THR A 83 1.14 12.82 -3.81
CA THR A 83 0.19 11.73 -3.62
C THR A 83 -0.96 11.82 -4.62
N ALA A 84 -1.71 10.73 -4.79
CA ALA A 84 -3.00 10.71 -5.45
C ALA A 84 -3.91 9.66 -4.79
N SER A 85 -5.07 10.10 -4.33
CA SER A 85 -6.08 9.25 -3.70
C SER A 85 -6.67 8.25 -4.70
N LEU A 86 -6.84 6.99 -4.30
CA LEU A 86 -7.56 6.00 -5.11
C LEU A 86 -9.07 6.29 -5.16
N GLU A 87 -9.59 7.08 -4.22
CA GLU A 87 -11.03 7.37 -4.15
C GLU A 87 -11.46 8.35 -5.25
N ASP A 88 -10.77 9.49 -5.36
CA ASP A 88 -11.19 10.59 -6.24
C ASP A 88 -10.07 11.13 -7.13
N GLY A 89 -8.86 10.55 -7.07
CA GLY A 89 -7.69 11.00 -7.84
C GLY A 89 -7.06 12.30 -7.33
N THR A 90 -7.62 12.92 -6.28
CA THR A 90 -7.03 14.14 -5.70
C THR A 90 -5.75 13.82 -4.94
N GLY A 91 -4.87 14.80 -4.82
CA GLY A 91 -3.62 14.62 -4.10
C GLY A 91 -2.90 15.94 -3.85
N VAL A 92 -1.83 15.85 -3.09
CA VAL A 92 -1.00 16.99 -2.72
C VAL A 92 0.46 16.73 -3.02
N GLY A 93 1.20 17.77 -3.35
CA GLY A 93 2.66 17.72 -3.39
C GLY A 93 3.22 17.59 -1.98
N PHE A 94 4.36 16.93 -1.84
CA PHE A 94 5.11 16.85 -0.59
C PHE A 94 6.60 17.04 -0.84
N THR A 95 7.31 17.43 0.22
CA THR A 95 8.76 17.30 0.31
C THR A 95 9.08 16.33 1.45
N TYR A 96 10.22 15.65 1.37
CA TYR A 96 10.65 14.75 2.43
C TYR A 96 12.16 14.78 2.62
N THR A 97 12.59 14.38 3.80
CA THR A 97 13.99 14.11 4.13
C THR A 97 14.10 12.80 4.88
N LEU A 98 15.18 12.06 4.64
CA LEU A 98 15.54 10.86 5.40
C LEU A 98 16.86 11.11 6.11
N ASP A 99 16.89 10.82 7.43
CA ASP A 99 18.12 10.80 8.25
C ASP A 99 18.20 9.42 8.92
N GLY A 100 18.93 8.52 8.31
CA GLY A 100 18.90 7.11 8.65
C GLY A 100 17.49 6.54 8.45
N THR A 101 16.87 6.07 9.53
CA THR A 101 15.49 5.56 9.52
C THR A 101 14.44 6.62 9.85
N GLN A 102 14.82 7.85 10.15
CA GLN A 102 13.86 8.91 10.44
C GLN A 102 13.46 9.65 9.17
N GLY A 103 12.19 9.59 8.82
CA GLY A 103 11.57 10.35 7.73
C GLY A 103 10.84 11.57 8.26
N THR A 104 10.96 12.71 7.55
CA THR A 104 10.12 13.89 7.77
C THR A 104 9.45 14.24 6.47
N PHE A 105 8.13 14.22 6.45
CA PHE A 105 7.29 14.54 5.29
C PHE A 105 6.53 15.84 5.53
N SER A 106 6.54 16.75 4.56
CA SER A 106 5.80 18.00 4.58
C SER A 106 4.76 18.00 3.47
N MET A 107 3.51 17.66 3.82
CA MET A 107 2.40 17.55 2.87
C MET A 107 1.77 18.90 2.60
N GLY A 108 1.69 19.34 1.33
CA GLY A 108 1.01 20.57 0.93
C GLY A 108 1.68 21.86 1.41
N GLY A 109 2.86 21.79 2.02
CA GLY A 109 3.64 22.95 2.48
C GLY A 109 4.40 22.72 3.78
N ALA A 110 5.38 23.58 4.05
CA ALA A 110 6.34 23.42 5.15
C ALA A 110 5.72 23.38 6.57
N ASP A 111 4.53 23.94 6.75
CA ASP A 111 3.87 24.03 8.06
C ASP A 111 3.17 22.70 8.47
N ASN A 112 3.12 21.72 7.56
CA ASN A 112 2.44 20.44 7.76
C ASN A 112 3.46 19.28 7.79
N ALA A 113 4.53 19.43 8.52
CA ALA A 113 5.54 18.38 8.67
C ALA A 113 5.06 17.28 9.62
N SER A 114 5.20 16.04 9.18
CA SER A 114 4.96 14.82 9.97
C SER A 114 6.22 13.99 9.98
N VAL A 115 6.52 13.37 11.13
CA VAL A 115 7.69 12.52 11.31
C VAL A 115 7.26 11.06 11.37
N CYS A 116 8.06 10.19 10.77
CA CYS A 116 7.86 8.74 10.83
C CYS A 116 9.18 7.99 10.94
N THR A 117 9.11 6.74 11.38
CA THR A 117 10.20 5.79 11.21
C THR A 117 10.00 5.06 9.90
N VAL A 118 11.01 5.06 9.03
CA VAL A 118 10.98 4.43 7.71
C VAL A 118 11.79 3.14 7.76
N THR A 119 11.17 2.04 7.36
CA THR A 119 11.85 0.77 7.09
C THR A 119 11.69 0.44 5.62
N MET A 120 12.78 0.27 4.88
CA MET A 120 12.78 -0.04 3.45
C MET A 120 13.27 -1.47 3.20
N ASP A 121 12.65 -2.14 2.23
CA ASP A 121 13.08 -3.44 1.72
C ASP A 121 12.79 -3.48 0.21
N SER A 122 13.81 -3.19 -0.62
CA SER A 122 13.75 -3.19 -2.10
C SER A 122 12.50 -2.52 -2.69
N ASP A 123 11.41 -3.28 -2.80
CA ASP A 123 10.16 -2.88 -3.43
C ASP A 123 9.04 -2.60 -2.40
N ALA A 124 9.39 -2.52 -1.11
CA ALA A 124 8.46 -2.25 -0.03
C ALA A 124 9.02 -1.25 0.98
N ALA A 125 8.16 -0.46 1.59
CA ALA A 125 8.51 0.40 2.70
C ALA A 125 7.39 0.40 3.75
N ALA A 126 7.74 0.58 5.02
CA ALA A 126 6.80 0.84 6.10
C ALA A 126 7.11 2.20 6.71
N LEU A 127 6.08 3.03 6.85
CA LEU A 127 6.11 4.34 7.49
C LEU A 127 5.35 4.22 8.82
N GLU A 128 6.08 4.21 9.93
CA GLU A 128 5.48 4.25 11.27
C GLU A 128 5.43 5.70 11.75
N TRP A 129 4.25 6.31 11.68
CA TRP A 129 4.00 7.70 12.03
C TRP A 129 4.00 7.91 13.55
N GLU A 130 4.27 9.15 14.01
CA GLU A 130 4.32 9.49 15.45
C GLU A 130 3.01 9.21 16.20
N ASP A 131 1.87 9.15 15.52
CA ASP A 131 0.58 8.80 16.11
C ASP A 131 0.37 7.28 16.29
N GLY A 132 1.36 6.47 15.88
CA GLY A 132 1.34 5.02 15.92
C GLY A 132 0.66 4.36 14.71
N THR A 133 0.24 5.13 13.73
CA THR A 133 -0.25 4.58 12.46
C THR A 133 0.92 4.00 11.66
N VAL A 134 0.75 2.81 11.11
CA VAL A 134 1.71 2.20 10.18
C VAL A 134 1.09 2.16 8.81
N GLU A 135 1.80 2.69 7.81
CA GLU A 135 1.41 2.70 6.41
C GLU A 135 2.43 1.90 5.61
N HIS A 136 1.96 0.94 4.83
CA HIS A 136 2.81 0.11 3.98
C HIS A 136 2.76 0.58 2.53
N LEU A 137 3.93 0.82 1.97
CA LEU A 137 4.10 1.19 0.57
C LEU A 137 4.69 0.01 -0.21
N THR A 138 4.15 -0.25 -1.40
CA THR A 138 4.68 -1.23 -2.35
C THR A 138 5.03 -0.51 -3.65
N TYR A 139 6.25 -0.74 -4.16
CA TYR A 139 6.69 -0.20 -5.44
C TYR A 139 5.88 -0.80 -6.60
N VAL A 140 5.39 0.05 -7.48
CA VAL A 140 4.49 -0.35 -8.59
C VAL A 140 5.15 -0.13 -9.95
N SER A 141 5.84 1.00 -10.13
CA SER A 141 6.33 1.40 -11.45
C SER A 141 7.42 2.46 -11.33
N ASP A 142 8.32 2.51 -12.31
CA ASP A 142 9.32 3.58 -12.49
C ASP A 142 8.73 4.88 -13.09
N GLN A 143 7.44 4.86 -13.45
CA GLN A 143 6.75 6.04 -13.96
C GLN A 143 6.43 7.02 -12.83
N GLY A 144 6.69 8.29 -13.06
CA GLY A 144 6.26 9.38 -12.16
C GLY A 144 4.82 9.80 -12.42
N SER A 145 4.36 10.79 -11.65
CA SER A 145 2.97 11.28 -11.68
C SER A 145 2.48 11.79 -13.04
N ASP A 146 3.39 12.22 -13.92
CA ASP A 146 3.02 12.76 -15.23
C ASP A 146 2.73 11.66 -16.26
N ASP A 147 3.34 10.49 -16.09
CA ASP A 147 3.27 9.37 -17.03
C ASP A 147 2.39 8.22 -16.52
N PHE A 148 2.36 7.99 -15.21
CA PHE A 148 1.53 6.95 -14.61
C PHE A 148 0.05 7.31 -14.70
N ARG A 149 -0.75 6.40 -15.24
CA ARG A 149 -2.21 6.58 -15.40
C ARG A 149 -2.94 5.50 -14.63
N PHE A 150 -3.97 5.93 -13.92
CA PHE A 150 -4.92 5.07 -13.22
C PHE A 150 -6.30 5.74 -13.22
N TYR A 151 -7.33 4.96 -12.98
CA TYR A 151 -8.68 5.45 -12.74
C TYR A 151 -8.99 5.44 -11.24
N SER A 152 -9.46 6.56 -10.70
CA SER A 152 -9.98 6.63 -9.33
C SER A 152 -11.29 5.83 -9.18
N ASN A 153 -11.71 5.54 -7.95
CA ASN A 153 -13.00 4.91 -7.70
C ASN A 153 -14.15 5.75 -8.25
N GLN A 154 -14.05 7.08 -8.15
CA GLN A 154 -15.04 7.99 -8.70
C GLN A 154 -15.11 7.89 -10.22
N GLU A 155 -13.96 7.94 -10.92
CA GLU A 155 -13.92 7.80 -12.39
C GLU A 155 -14.45 6.46 -12.85
N LEU A 156 -14.07 5.35 -12.20
CA LEU A 156 -14.57 4.02 -12.52
C LEU A 156 -16.08 3.91 -12.28
N SER A 157 -16.60 4.56 -11.24
CA SER A 157 -18.04 4.62 -10.99
C SER A 157 -18.79 5.35 -12.11
N ASP A 158 -18.27 6.48 -12.55
CA ASP A 158 -18.84 7.26 -13.65
C ASP A 158 -18.80 6.49 -14.98
N LEU A 159 -17.66 5.85 -15.28
CA LEU A 159 -17.48 4.99 -16.45
C LEU A 159 -18.44 3.78 -16.43
N ALA A 160 -18.63 3.14 -15.28
CA ALA A 160 -19.54 2.00 -15.14
C ALA A 160 -21.00 2.39 -15.40
N VAL A 161 -21.45 3.55 -14.91
CA VAL A 161 -22.79 4.08 -15.20
C VAL A 161 -22.92 4.39 -16.69
N ALA A 162 -21.93 5.02 -17.30
CA ALA A 162 -21.94 5.33 -18.74
C ALA A 162 -21.99 4.05 -19.59
N TYR A 163 -21.12 3.08 -19.27
CA TYR A 163 -21.09 1.78 -19.94
C TYR A 163 -22.42 1.05 -19.82
N TYR A 164 -22.99 0.96 -18.62
CA TYR A 164 -24.28 0.32 -18.41
C TYR A 164 -25.40 0.95 -19.26
N LYS A 165 -25.49 2.29 -19.27
CA LYS A 165 -26.49 3.02 -20.07
C LYS A 165 -26.34 2.77 -21.57
N ALA A 166 -25.10 2.66 -22.07
CA ALA A 166 -24.82 2.41 -23.49
C ALA A 166 -25.18 0.98 -23.93
N HIS A 167 -25.12 -0.01 -23.03
CA HIS A 167 -25.30 -1.43 -23.36
C HIS A 167 -26.64 -2.01 -22.86
N SER A 168 -27.42 -1.26 -22.07
CA SER A 168 -28.70 -1.70 -21.50
C SER A 168 -29.89 -0.96 -22.15
N SER A 169 -30.80 -1.69 -22.75
CA SER A 169 -32.00 -1.10 -23.37
C SER A 169 -33.00 -0.60 -22.31
N GLY A 170 -33.59 0.58 -22.51
CA GLY A 170 -34.69 1.07 -21.69
C GLY A 170 -34.29 1.79 -20.41
N GLN A 171 -33.03 2.12 -20.22
CA GLN A 171 -32.54 2.86 -19.04
C GLN A 171 -32.36 4.37 -19.29
N GLU A 172 -32.92 4.88 -20.38
CA GLU A 172 -32.95 6.32 -20.65
C GLU A 172 -33.79 7.04 -19.59
N GLY A 173 -33.15 7.94 -18.83
CA GLY A 173 -33.79 8.71 -17.75
C GLY A 173 -33.73 8.10 -16.35
N SER A 174 -33.14 6.91 -16.18
CA SER A 174 -32.93 6.33 -14.84
C SER A 174 -31.88 7.11 -14.06
N SER A 175 -32.17 7.34 -12.76
CA SER A 175 -31.25 7.97 -11.81
C SER A 175 -30.24 6.93 -11.29
N LEU A 176 -29.38 6.45 -12.20
CA LEU A 176 -28.35 5.47 -11.87
C LEU A 176 -27.13 6.16 -11.23
N THR A 177 -26.59 5.52 -10.24
CA THR A 177 -25.32 5.86 -9.60
C THR A 177 -24.50 4.59 -9.46
N ALA A 178 -23.20 4.72 -9.11
CA ALA A 178 -22.36 3.58 -8.82
C ALA A 178 -21.52 3.82 -7.57
N ALA A 179 -21.08 2.72 -6.96
CA ALA A 179 -20.11 2.70 -5.88
C ALA A 179 -18.99 1.72 -6.25
N ALA A 180 -17.77 2.18 -6.18
CA ALA A 180 -16.57 1.40 -6.44
C ALA A 180 -15.82 1.12 -5.13
N GLN A 181 -15.22 -0.06 -5.04
CA GLN A 181 -14.42 -0.49 -3.91
C GLN A 181 -13.20 -1.26 -4.41
N THR A 182 -12.03 -0.90 -3.91
CA THR A 182 -10.79 -1.65 -4.17
C THR A 182 -10.81 -2.96 -3.40
N ASN A 183 -10.50 -4.05 -4.09
CA ASN A 183 -10.38 -5.40 -3.52
C ASN A 183 -8.93 -5.66 -3.05
N ASP A 184 -8.74 -6.68 -2.22
CA ASP A 184 -7.42 -7.07 -1.69
C ASP A 184 -6.43 -7.50 -2.80
N ASP A 185 -6.93 -7.93 -3.96
CA ASP A 185 -6.14 -8.31 -5.14
C ASP A 185 -5.79 -7.12 -6.06
N GLY A 186 -6.18 -5.90 -5.68
CA GLY A 186 -5.93 -4.66 -6.44
C GLY A 186 -6.96 -4.37 -7.54
N THR A 187 -7.87 -5.29 -7.83
CA THR A 187 -9.02 -5.01 -8.72
C THR A 187 -10.02 -4.09 -8.05
N VAL A 188 -10.96 -3.56 -8.83
CA VAL A 188 -12.03 -2.69 -8.32
C VAL A 188 -13.39 -3.32 -8.62
N SER A 189 -14.16 -3.59 -7.57
CA SER A 189 -15.56 -4.00 -7.67
C SER A 189 -16.46 -2.79 -7.74
N ILE A 190 -17.38 -2.75 -8.71
CA ILE A 190 -18.27 -1.62 -8.96
C ILE A 190 -19.70 -2.10 -9.01
N GLN A 191 -20.54 -1.51 -8.16
CA GLN A 191 -21.99 -1.73 -8.17
C GLN A 191 -22.68 -0.54 -8.84
N VAL A 192 -23.42 -0.78 -9.92
CA VAL A 192 -24.33 0.19 -10.52
C VAL A 192 -25.74 -0.06 -9.98
N TYR A 193 -26.39 0.97 -9.48
CA TYR A 193 -27.70 0.86 -8.83
C TYR A 193 -28.54 2.13 -8.98
N GLU A 194 -29.84 1.99 -8.76
CA GLU A 194 -30.79 3.09 -8.60
C GLU A 194 -31.13 3.22 -7.11
N ASN A 195 -31.09 4.46 -6.59
CA ASN A 195 -31.51 4.75 -5.23
C ASN A 195 -33.00 5.04 -5.23
N LEU A 196 -33.79 4.16 -4.61
CA LEU A 196 -35.24 4.27 -4.51
C LEU A 196 -35.74 4.88 -3.19
N GLY A 197 -34.80 5.45 -2.40
CA GLY A 197 -35.07 6.16 -1.16
C GLY A 197 -34.96 5.29 0.08
N ASP A 198 -35.66 4.18 0.13
CA ASP A 198 -35.68 3.21 1.23
C ASP A 198 -34.73 2.02 0.99
N HIS A 199 -34.35 1.78 -0.27
CA HIS A 199 -33.40 0.75 -0.68
C HIS A 199 -32.71 1.08 -2.01
N ASN A 200 -31.64 0.37 -2.31
CA ASN A 200 -30.96 0.42 -3.59
C ASN A 200 -31.36 -0.78 -4.45
N SER A 201 -31.68 -0.53 -5.72
CA SER A 201 -31.93 -1.57 -6.72
C SER A 201 -30.69 -1.73 -7.59
N THR A 202 -29.97 -2.85 -7.43
CA THR A 202 -28.77 -3.13 -8.19
C THR A 202 -29.11 -3.45 -9.64
N SER A 203 -28.43 -2.80 -10.57
CA SER A 203 -28.58 -2.95 -12.02
C SER A 203 -27.46 -3.78 -12.63
N ALA A 204 -26.22 -3.59 -12.17
CA ALA A 204 -25.05 -4.33 -12.64
C ALA A 204 -23.93 -4.39 -11.60
N TRP A 205 -23.05 -5.38 -11.80
CA TRP A 205 -21.74 -5.48 -11.12
C TRP A 205 -20.64 -5.59 -12.16
N TYR A 206 -19.52 -4.94 -11.87
CA TYR A 206 -18.27 -5.06 -12.65
C TYR A 206 -17.11 -5.30 -11.71
N THR A 207 -16.11 -6.04 -12.19
CA THR A 207 -14.80 -6.15 -11.53
C THR A 207 -13.75 -5.85 -12.57
N VAL A 208 -12.98 -4.77 -12.36
CA VAL A 208 -12.06 -4.26 -13.37
C VAL A 208 -10.68 -3.97 -12.78
N ASP A 209 -9.69 -3.99 -13.64
CA ASP A 209 -8.35 -3.48 -13.36
C ASP A 209 -8.35 -1.94 -13.40
N ARG A 210 -7.75 -1.33 -12.40
CA ARG A 210 -7.71 0.13 -12.20
C ARG A 210 -6.90 0.87 -13.28
N LEU A 211 -5.88 0.23 -13.84
CA LEU A 211 -5.00 0.87 -14.81
C LEU A 211 -5.59 0.88 -16.21
N THR A 212 -6.45 -0.08 -16.53
CA THR A 212 -6.98 -0.28 -17.88
C THR A 212 -8.47 -0.06 -18.02
N GLY A 213 -9.23 -0.16 -16.93
CA GLY A 213 -10.70 -0.18 -16.95
C GLY A 213 -11.30 -1.46 -17.54
N ALA A 214 -10.45 -2.43 -17.89
CA ALA A 214 -10.87 -3.72 -18.44
C ALA A 214 -11.14 -4.75 -17.32
N GLY A 215 -12.07 -5.67 -17.56
CA GLY A 215 -12.42 -6.69 -16.58
C GLY A 215 -13.63 -7.51 -16.98
N THR A 216 -14.50 -7.83 -16.03
CA THR A 216 -15.70 -8.65 -16.27
C THR A 216 -16.95 -8.04 -15.62
N ASP A 217 -18.12 -8.35 -16.19
CA ASP A 217 -19.38 -8.11 -15.55
C ASP A 217 -19.74 -9.20 -14.54
N GLY A 218 -20.87 -9.04 -13.83
CA GLY A 218 -21.37 -10.01 -12.84
C GLY A 218 -21.75 -11.40 -13.40
N ALA A 219 -21.81 -11.55 -14.74
CA ALA A 219 -22.01 -12.83 -15.42
C ALA A 219 -20.71 -13.45 -15.93
N GLY A 220 -19.57 -12.74 -15.77
CA GLY A 220 -18.25 -13.17 -16.22
C GLY A 220 -17.95 -12.84 -17.69
N ALA A 221 -18.77 -11.99 -18.35
CA ALA A 221 -18.46 -11.52 -19.69
C ALA A 221 -17.42 -10.39 -19.64
N GLU A 222 -16.49 -10.39 -20.61
CA GLU A 222 -15.48 -9.37 -20.71
C GLU A 222 -16.09 -7.99 -20.97
N VAL A 223 -15.57 -6.98 -20.27
CA VAL A 223 -15.96 -5.56 -20.42
C VAL A 223 -14.72 -4.68 -20.44
N ASN A 224 -14.86 -3.52 -21.07
CA ASN A 224 -13.89 -2.43 -20.94
C ASN A 224 -14.68 -1.14 -20.69
N LEU A 225 -14.61 -0.63 -19.46
CA LEU A 225 -15.36 0.57 -19.07
C LEU A 225 -14.77 1.84 -19.66
N ALA A 226 -13.47 1.82 -20.00
CA ALA A 226 -12.77 2.96 -20.57
C ALA A 226 -12.94 3.10 -22.11
N GLY A 227 -13.56 2.12 -22.79
CA GLY A 227 -13.93 2.17 -24.20
C GLY A 227 -13.04 1.37 -25.09
#